data_e4d435cdc16b94cd6360c2f06c4b0342
#
_entry.id   e4d435cdc16b94cd6360c2f06c4b0342
#
_cell.length_a   1.000
_cell.length_b   1.000
_cell.length_c   1.000
_cell.angle_alpha   90.00
_cell.angle_beta   90.00
_cell.angle_gamma   90.00
#
_symmetry.space_group_name_H-M   'P 1'
#
loop_
_entity.id
_entity.type
_entity.pdbx_description
1 polymer ?
#
loop_
_entity_poly.entity_id
_entity_poly.type
_entity_poly.pdbx_seq_one_letter_code
_entity_poly.pdbx_strand_id
1 'polypeptide(L)'
;PVCEPESGFFFPIGTTPVTCTVNDIAGIQGATVFLVTVKSLIAAPVEIPSNVSIKIGKSDYNTKEAIFVSGVAAPFTEENVSINVKDQSDNLVLVEQITPESSGVYTGIIFPNSLWSASGNYTMSATYGTVTDSAPFAFEYIQTEIDNSNIPTGITLNTNATGYALGDVISITSQLIGGTSGQSIIIDVKDESGDNVVLQSLNTDDSGS
;
A
#
# COMPACT_ATOMS: atom_id res chain seq x y z
N PRO A 1 40.01 1.51 42.41
CA PRO A 1 39.22 2.71 42.15
C PRO A 1 37.80 2.53 42.67
N VAL A 2 37.24 3.60 43.18
CA VAL A 2 35.82 3.70 43.59
C VAL A 2 35.18 4.75 42.72
N CYS A 3 34.01 4.44 42.15
CA CYS A 3 33.24 5.36 41.31
C CYS A 3 31.94 5.74 42.00
N GLU A 4 31.52 6.97 41.82
CA GLU A 4 30.23 7.49 42.27
C GLU A 4 29.52 8.20 41.11
N PRO A 5 28.32 7.78 40.71
CA PRO A 5 27.61 6.60 41.22
C PRO A 5 28.33 5.28 40.97
N GLU A 6 28.08 4.30 41.84
CA GLU A 6 28.70 2.97 41.76
C GLU A 6 28.16 2.11 40.60
N SER A 7 28.86 1.02 40.31
CA SER A 7 28.43 0.07 39.29
C SER A 7 27.06 -0.52 39.62
N GLY A 8 26.12 -0.51 38.63
CA GLY A 8 24.73 -0.93 38.81
C GLY A 8 23.78 0.22 39.19
N PHE A 9 24.25 1.45 39.30
CA PHE A 9 23.41 2.61 39.55
C PHE A 9 22.39 2.83 38.39
N PHE A 10 21.17 3.18 38.76
CA PHE A 10 20.10 3.47 37.80
C PHE A 10 20.16 4.93 37.36
N PHE A 11 20.71 5.19 36.17
CA PHE A 11 20.84 6.55 35.65
C PHE A 11 19.51 7.13 35.22
N PRO A 12 19.09 8.30 35.75
CA PRO A 12 17.88 8.97 35.27
C PRO A 12 18.07 9.52 33.85
N ILE A 13 16.96 9.84 33.16
CA ILE A 13 17.02 10.57 31.89
C ILE A 13 17.75 11.90 32.10
N GLY A 14 18.68 12.20 31.22
CA GLY A 14 19.55 13.36 31.33
C GLY A 14 21.02 12.96 31.36
N THR A 15 21.88 13.89 31.79
CA THR A 15 23.34 13.68 31.88
C THR A 15 23.77 13.65 33.34
N THR A 16 24.36 12.53 33.75
CA THR A 16 24.84 12.30 35.11
C THR A 16 26.37 12.19 35.05
N PRO A 17 27.11 13.01 35.84
CA PRO A 17 28.55 12.84 35.98
C PRO A 17 28.88 11.64 36.86
N VAL A 18 29.85 10.83 36.44
CA VAL A 18 30.41 9.73 37.23
C VAL A 18 31.83 10.10 37.56
N THR A 19 32.13 10.17 38.85
CA THR A 19 33.47 10.49 39.37
C THR A 19 34.11 9.20 39.87
N CYS A 20 35.28 8.86 39.33
CA CYS A 20 36.05 7.71 39.81
C CYS A 20 37.33 8.19 40.50
N THR A 21 37.60 7.66 41.69
CA THR A 21 38.78 7.97 42.49
C THR A 21 39.65 6.74 42.74
N VAL A 22 40.91 6.94 42.84
CA VAL A 22 41.91 5.94 43.23
C VAL A 22 42.93 6.55 44.19
N ASN A 23 43.29 5.83 45.22
CA ASN A 23 44.39 6.19 46.10
C ASN A 23 45.56 5.22 45.87
N ASP A 24 46.76 5.76 45.84
CA ASP A 24 47.96 4.92 45.85
C ASP A 24 48.34 4.52 47.29
N ILE A 25 49.38 3.72 47.42
CA ILE A 25 49.87 3.24 48.73
C ILE A 25 50.49 4.36 49.59
N ALA A 26 50.80 5.51 49.00
CA ALA A 26 51.33 6.70 49.69
C ALA A 26 50.20 7.68 50.07
N GLY A 27 48.90 7.33 49.74
CA GLY A 27 47.75 8.17 50.03
C GLY A 27 47.54 9.29 49.03
N ILE A 28 48.24 9.28 47.89
CA ILE A 28 48.01 10.23 46.81
C ILE A 28 46.74 9.83 46.04
N GLN A 29 45.80 10.77 45.93
CA GLN A 29 44.50 10.54 45.24
C GLN A 29 44.56 11.01 43.81
N GLY A 30 44.14 10.14 42.89
CA GLY A 30 43.79 10.47 41.50
C GLY A 30 42.29 10.41 41.31
N ALA A 31 41.75 11.33 40.52
CA ALA A 31 40.31 11.34 40.17
C ALA A 31 40.10 11.60 38.68
N THR A 32 39.05 11.00 38.10
CA THR A 32 38.57 11.28 36.75
C THR A 32 37.07 11.36 36.75
N VAL A 33 36.51 12.12 35.80
CA VAL A 33 35.07 12.28 35.62
C VAL A 33 34.69 11.95 34.18
N PHE A 34 33.63 11.19 34.00
CA PHE A 34 32.99 11.03 32.70
C PHE A 34 31.49 11.23 32.83
N LEU A 35 30.83 11.51 31.70
CA LEU A 35 29.40 11.80 31.66
C LEU A 35 28.65 10.61 31.07
N VAL A 36 27.58 10.15 31.75
CA VAL A 36 26.61 9.20 31.25
C VAL A 36 25.36 9.94 30.84
N THR A 37 25.00 9.88 29.57
CA THR A 37 23.76 10.50 29.05
C THR A 37 22.74 9.45 28.74
N VAL A 38 21.60 9.47 29.44
CA VAL A 38 20.42 8.66 29.16
C VAL A 38 19.44 9.52 28.40
N LYS A 39 19.12 9.10 27.16
CA LYS A 39 18.09 9.75 26.32
C LYS A 39 16.76 9.03 26.48
N SER A 40 15.68 9.79 26.62
CA SER A 40 14.34 9.22 26.49
C SER A 40 14.11 8.82 25.03
N LEU A 41 13.79 7.55 24.80
CA LEU A 41 13.20 7.11 23.54
C LEU A 41 11.70 7.41 23.63
N ILE A 42 11.32 8.67 23.41
CA ILE A 42 9.93 8.98 23.11
C ILE A 42 9.72 8.44 21.70
N ALA A 43 8.91 7.38 21.55
CA ALA A 43 8.43 6.98 20.26
C ALA A 43 7.75 8.21 19.62
N ALA A 44 8.09 8.51 18.37
CA ALA A 44 7.35 9.53 17.64
C ALA A 44 5.86 9.20 17.71
N PRO A 45 4.97 10.19 17.84
CA PRO A 45 3.53 9.94 17.79
C PRO A 45 3.23 9.12 16.54
N VAL A 46 2.49 8.04 16.70
CA VAL A 46 1.97 7.29 15.55
C VAL A 46 0.91 8.19 14.92
N GLU A 47 1.21 8.70 13.73
CA GLU A 47 0.24 9.45 12.95
C GLU A 47 -0.85 8.47 12.51
N ILE A 48 -2.10 8.80 12.82
CA ILE A 48 -3.26 7.98 12.45
C ILE A 48 -3.93 8.63 11.24
N PRO A 49 -4.21 7.90 10.15
CA PRO A 49 -4.98 8.43 9.02
C PRO A 49 -6.29 9.05 9.50
N SER A 50 -6.52 10.31 9.17
CA SER A 50 -7.67 11.09 9.65
C SER A 50 -8.44 11.79 8.54
N ASN A 51 -7.90 11.80 7.33
CA ASN A 51 -8.54 12.39 6.16
C ASN A 51 -8.10 11.68 4.88
N VAL A 52 -9.05 11.46 3.99
CA VAL A 52 -8.82 11.05 2.61
C VAL A 52 -9.80 11.80 1.72
N SER A 53 -9.39 12.16 0.52
CA SER A 53 -10.28 12.73 -0.49
C SER A 53 -10.07 12.04 -1.82
N ILE A 54 -11.12 11.92 -2.63
CA ILE A 54 -11.06 11.37 -3.97
C ILE A 54 -11.68 12.33 -4.99
N LYS A 55 -11.03 12.46 -6.14
CA LYS A 55 -11.54 13.17 -7.31
C LYS A 55 -11.36 12.30 -8.54
N ILE A 56 -12.38 12.25 -9.37
CA ILE A 56 -12.41 11.58 -10.67
C ILE A 56 -12.37 12.67 -11.75
N GLY A 57 -11.65 12.43 -12.83
CA GLY A 57 -11.41 13.43 -13.87
C GLY A 57 -12.66 13.90 -14.63
N LYS A 58 -13.68 13.02 -14.77
CA LYS A 58 -14.95 13.29 -15.44
C LYS A 58 -16.12 12.72 -14.65
N SER A 59 -17.34 13.09 -15.03
CA SER A 59 -18.60 12.54 -14.50
C SER A 59 -19.10 11.29 -15.23
N ASP A 60 -18.58 11.00 -16.41
CA ASP A 60 -19.01 9.91 -17.29
C ASP A 60 -17.82 9.28 -18.01
N TYR A 61 -17.85 7.97 -18.11
CA TYR A 61 -16.82 7.13 -18.75
C TYR A 61 -17.46 5.96 -19.49
N ASN A 62 -16.69 5.30 -20.35
CA ASN A 62 -17.06 4.08 -21.02
C ASN A 62 -15.95 3.03 -20.95
N THR A 63 -16.23 1.80 -21.45
CA THR A 63 -15.28 0.66 -21.43
C THR A 63 -13.95 0.91 -22.15
N LYS A 64 -13.83 1.95 -22.97
CA LYS A 64 -12.63 2.26 -23.75
C LYS A 64 -11.81 3.41 -23.16
N GLU A 65 -12.27 4.00 -22.07
CA GLU A 65 -11.64 5.18 -21.46
C GLU A 65 -10.94 4.84 -20.16
N ALA A 66 -9.74 5.40 -19.99
CA ALA A 66 -9.04 5.38 -18.72
C ALA A 66 -9.67 6.41 -17.75
N ILE A 67 -9.83 6.03 -16.49
CA ILE A 67 -10.35 6.87 -15.43
C ILE A 67 -9.18 7.41 -14.63
N PHE A 68 -8.97 8.72 -14.67
CA PHE A 68 -7.96 9.38 -13.83
C PHE A 68 -8.54 9.64 -12.45
N VAL A 69 -7.84 9.16 -11.43
CA VAL A 69 -8.17 9.37 -10.03
C VAL A 69 -7.06 10.14 -9.33
N SER A 70 -7.42 11.04 -8.44
CA SER A 70 -6.49 11.80 -7.62
C SER A 70 -7.10 12.13 -6.28
N GLY A 71 -6.26 12.42 -5.29
CA GLY A 71 -6.73 12.83 -3.97
C GLY A 71 -5.59 13.16 -3.02
N VAL A 72 -5.96 13.34 -1.77
CA VAL A 72 -5.03 13.58 -0.66
C VAL A 72 -5.36 12.63 0.48
N ALA A 73 -4.35 12.01 1.05
CA ALA A 73 -4.39 11.17 2.24
C ALA A 73 -3.56 11.84 3.33
N ALA A 74 -4.14 12.14 4.48
CA ALA A 74 -3.47 12.91 5.52
C ALA A 74 -3.84 12.41 6.93
N PRO A 75 -2.89 12.50 7.89
CA PRO A 75 -1.46 12.73 7.68
C PRO A 75 -0.81 11.58 6.88
N PHE A 76 0.32 11.84 6.23
CA PHE A 76 1.08 10.81 5.52
C PHE A 76 1.67 9.79 6.52
N THR A 77 1.34 8.50 6.35
CA THR A 77 1.76 7.41 7.27
C THR A 77 2.47 6.26 6.56
N GLU A 78 2.85 6.44 5.27
CA GLU A 78 3.40 5.38 4.40
C GLU A 78 2.41 4.25 4.06
N GLU A 79 1.17 4.32 4.54
CA GLU A 79 0.10 3.38 4.18
C GLU A 79 -0.40 3.66 2.75
N ASN A 80 -0.87 2.63 2.08
CA ASN A 80 -1.50 2.77 0.77
C ASN A 80 -2.95 3.25 0.90
N VAL A 81 -3.39 4.00 -0.11
CA VAL A 81 -4.81 4.30 -0.33
C VAL A 81 -5.42 3.15 -1.12
N SER A 82 -6.44 2.50 -0.56
CA SER A 82 -7.20 1.47 -1.25
C SER A 82 -8.31 2.11 -2.08
N ILE A 83 -8.29 1.86 -3.39
CA ILE A 83 -9.32 2.30 -4.32
C ILE A 83 -10.24 1.12 -4.62
N ASN A 84 -11.52 1.29 -4.32
CA ASN A 84 -12.56 0.31 -4.61
C ASN A 84 -13.56 0.90 -5.58
N VAL A 85 -14.00 0.12 -6.57
CA VAL A 85 -15.08 0.51 -7.47
C VAL A 85 -16.22 -0.48 -7.37
N LYS A 86 -17.41 0.04 -7.17
CA LYS A 86 -18.65 -0.72 -7.14
C LYS A 86 -19.59 -0.29 -8.26
N ASP A 87 -20.29 -1.26 -8.82
CA ASP A 87 -21.34 -1.04 -9.82
C ASP A 87 -22.65 -0.55 -9.17
N GLN A 88 -23.67 -0.30 -9.98
CA GLN A 88 -25.01 0.12 -9.55
C GLN A 88 -25.74 -0.90 -8.64
N SER A 89 -25.30 -2.16 -8.64
CA SER A 89 -25.84 -3.25 -7.81
C SER A 89 -25.01 -3.50 -6.55
N ASP A 90 -24.05 -2.60 -6.26
CA ASP A 90 -23.11 -2.66 -5.13
C ASP A 90 -22.09 -3.83 -5.23
N ASN A 91 -21.95 -4.43 -6.43
CA ASN A 91 -20.92 -5.43 -6.66
C ASN A 91 -19.55 -4.74 -6.78
N LEU A 92 -18.55 -5.32 -6.14
CA LEU A 92 -17.16 -4.87 -6.25
C LEU A 92 -16.60 -5.30 -7.61
N VAL A 93 -16.17 -4.33 -8.42
CA VAL A 93 -15.64 -4.56 -9.78
C VAL A 93 -14.18 -4.21 -9.93
N LEU A 94 -13.57 -3.57 -8.91
CA LEU A 94 -12.14 -3.27 -8.87
C LEU A 94 -11.69 -3.02 -7.44
N VAL A 95 -10.50 -3.53 -7.11
CA VAL A 95 -9.71 -3.14 -5.93
C VAL A 95 -8.29 -2.85 -6.41
N GLU A 96 -7.78 -1.67 -6.08
CA GLU A 96 -6.43 -1.25 -6.39
C GLU A 96 -5.83 -0.48 -5.22
N GLN A 97 -4.50 -0.50 -5.09
CA GLN A 97 -3.81 0.25 -4.06
C GLN A 97 -2.85 1.27 -4.68
N ILE A 98 -2.91 2.50 -4.19
CA ILE A 98 -2.07 3.59 -4.63
C ILE A 98 -1.25 4.09 -3.45
N THR A 99 0.08 4.14 -3.62
CA THR A 99 0.98 4.70 -2.62
C THR A 99 0.97 6.23 -2.74
N PRO A 100 0.58 6.96 -1.68
CA PRO A 100 0.68 8.41 -1.68
C PRO A 100 2.13 8.88 -1.71
N GLU A 101 2.38 10.05 -2.29
CA GLU A 101 3.64 10.76 -2.11
C GLU A 101 3.79 11.25 -0.66
N SER A 102 5.00 11.64 -0.24
CA SER A 102 5.26 12.18 1.11
C SER A 102 4.45 13.45 1.44
N SER A 103 3.90 14.11 0.44
CA SER A 103 2.94 15.21 0.57
C SER A 103 1.52 14.74 0.92
N GLY A 104 1.26 13.44 0.88
CA GLY A 104 -0.06 12.83 0.98
C GLY A 104 -0.85 12.82 -0.33
N VAL A 105 -0.37 13.44 -1.39
CA VAL A 105 -1.04 13.42 -2.69
C VAL A 105 -0.91 12.05 -3.33
N TYR A 106 -1.98 11.55 -3.91
CA TYR A 106 -1.97 10.34 -4.71
C TYR A 106 -2.67 10.55 -6.05
N THR A 107 -2.20 9.85 -7.07
CA THR A 107 -2.79 9.83 -8.42
C THR A 107 -2.73 8.42 -8.98
N GLY A 108 -3.72 8.06 -9.77
CA GLY A 108 -3.78 6.75 -10.43
C GLY A 108 -4.55 6.81 -11.74
N ILE A 109 -4.43 5.73 -12.51
CA ILE A 109 -5.16 5.52 -13.76
C ILE A 109 -5.83 4.17 -13.65
N ILE A 110 -7.17 4.17 -13.68
CA ILE A 110 -8.00 2.98 -13.61
C ILE A 110 -8.50 2.63 -15.00
N PHE A 111 -8.37 1.38 -15.40
CA PHE A 111 -8.95 0.87 -16.63
C PHE A 111 -10.16 0.00 -16.32
N PRO A 112 -11.33 0.24 -16.94
CA PRO A 112 -12.45 -0.67 -16.85
C PRO A 112 -12.05 -2.07 -17.34
N ASN A 113 -12.51 -3.10 -16.63
CA ASN A 113 -12.21 -4.49 -16.92
C ASN A 113 -13.50 -5.26 -17.24
N SER A 114 -13.40 -6.56 -17.48
CA SER A 114 -14.54 -7.39 -17.85
C SER A 114 -15.59 -7.56 -16.73
N LEU A 115 -15.29 -7.18 -15.50
CA LEU A 115 -16.28 -7.13 -14.41
C LEU A 115 -17.21 -5.92 -14.53
N TRP A 116 -16.81 -4.89 -15.28
CA TRP A 116 -17.63 -3.71 -15.54
C TRP A 116 -18.57 -4.00 -16.73
N SER A 117 -19.50 -4.91 -16.51
CA SER A 117 -20.30 -5.55 -17.57
C SER A 117 -21.67 -4.90 -17.81
N ALA A 118 -21.99 -3.80 -17.14
CA ALA A 118 -23.26 -3.11 -17.26
C ALA A 118 -23.09 -1.60 -17.26
N SER A 119 -23.92 -0.89 -18.02
CA SER A 119 -24.06 0.55 -17.94
C SER A 119 -24.83 0.94 -16.68
N GLY A 120 -24.44 2.06 -16.05
CA GLY A 120 -25.14 2.57 -14.87
C GLY A 120 -24.31 3.51 -14.03
N ASN A 121 -24.77 3.77 -12.81
CA ASN A 121 -24.03 4.58 -11.84
C ASN A 121 -23.06 3.69 -11.08
N TYR A 122 -21.79 4.07 -11.12
CA TYR A 122 -20.72 3.44 -10.38
C TYR A 122 -20.25 4.37 -9.26
N THR A 123 -19.67 3.79 -8.22
CA THR A 123 -19.07 4.55 -7.13
C THR A 123 -17.63 4.11 -6.95
N MET A 124 -16.72 5.07 -7.01
CA MET A 124 -15.32 4.86 -6.66
C MET A 124 -15.08 5.41 -5.26
N SER A 125 -14.48 4.62 -4.39
CA SER A 125 -14.12 5.00 -3.02
C SER A 125 -12.63 4.87 -2.78
N ALA A 126 -12.08 5.82 -2.02
CA ALA A 126 -10.72 5.81 -1.51
C ALA A 126 -10.77 5.59 -0.01
N THR A 127 -10.05 4.59 0.48
CA THR A 127 -9.92 4.30 1.91
C THR A 127 -8.47 4.43 2.34
N TYR A 128 -8.23 5.17 3.43
CA TYR A 128 -6.91 5.37 4.03
C TYR A 128 -7.02 5.14 5.54
N GLY A 129 -6.41 4.06 6.03
CA GLY A 129 -6.65 3.58 7.38
C GLY A 129 -8.14 3.26 7.61
N THR A 130 -8.80 4.02 8.47
CA THR A 130 -10.22 3.85 8.81
C THR A 130 -11.15 4.87 8.15
N VAL A 131 -10.60 5.82 7.39
CA VAL A 131 -11.39 6.88 6.76
C VAL A 131 -11.62 6.59 5.28
N THR A 132 -12.80 6.95 4.78
CA THR A 132 -13.20 6.70 3.39
C THR A 132 -13.89 7.93 2.83
N ASP A 133 -13.59 8.25 1.58
CA ASP A 133 -14.30 9.21 0.74
C ASP A 133 -14.71 8.55 -0.57
N SER A 134 -15.75 9.05 -1.23
CA SER A 134 -16.28 8.43 -2.44
C SER A 134 -16.79 9.45 -3.45
N ALA A 135 -16.67 9.10 -4.73
CA ALA A 135 -17.13 9.88 -5.86
C ALA A 135 -17.96 8.99 -6.81
N PRO A 136 -19.21 9.38 -7.10
CA PRO A 136 -20.03 8.68 -8.09
C PRO A 136 -19.66 9.14 -9.51
N PHE A 137 -19.88 8.25 -10.49
CA PHE A 137 -19.77 8.55 -11.91
C PHE A 137 -20.71 7.67 -12.74
N ALA A 138 -21.08 8.13 -13.92
CA ALA A 138 -21.80 7.33 -14.88
C ALA A 138 -20.84 6.47 -15.70
N PHE A 139 -21.21 5.23 -15.96
CA PHE A 139 -20.42 4.34 -16.78
C PHE A 139 -21.28 3.75 -17.90
N GLU A 140 -20.79 3.80 -19.14
CA GLU A 140 -21.40 3.20 -20.31
C GLU A 140 -20.63 1.95 -20.72
N TYR A 141 -21.27 0.79 -20.62
CA TYR A 141 -20.74 -0.44 -21.14
C TYR A 141 -20.91 -0.50 -22.66
N ILE A 142 -19.82 -0.37 -23.40
CA ILE A 142 -19.82 -0.54 -24.84
C ILE A 142 -19.44 -2.00 -25.12
N GLN A 143 -20.42 -2.78 -25.54
CA GLN A 143 -20.16 -4.15 -25.96
C GLN A 143 -19.32 -4.14 -27.24
N THR A 144 -18.10 -4.68 -27.17
CA THR A 144 -17.35 -5.05 -28.37
C THR A 144 -17.92 -6.37 -28.88
N GLU A 145 -18.25 -6.44 -30.16
CA GLU A 145 -18.61 -7.73 -30.78
C GLU A 145 -17.45 -8.69 -30.58
N ILE A 146 -17.71 -9.79 -29.88
CA ILE A 146 -16.70 -10.82 -29.66
C ILE A 146 -16.58 -11.58 -30.99
N ASP A 147 -15.45 -11.41 -31.65
CA ASP A 147 -15.03 -12.34 -32.70
C ASP A 147 -14.74 -13.71 -32.03
N ASN A 148 -15.70 -14.62 -32.11
CA ASN A 148 -15.61 -15.95 -31.50
C ASN A 148 -14.55 -16.85 -32.16
N SER A 149 -13.75 -16.35 -33.11
CA SER A 149 -12.73 -17.15 -33.80
C SER A 149 -11.50 -17.49 -32.93
N ASN A 150 -11.33 -16.84 -31.77
CA ASN A 150 -10.16 -16.99 -30.92
C ASN A 150 -10.53 -17.10 -29.43
N ILE A 151 -11.38 -18.05 -29.06
CA ILE A 151 -11.70 -18.32 -27.66
C ILE A 151 -10.53 -19.03 -27.00
N PRO A 152 -9.94 -18.47 -25.90
CA PRO A 152 -8.88 -19.15 -25.17
C PRO A 152 -9.36 -20.50 -24.63
N THR A 153 -8.53 -21.52 -24.75
CA THR A 153 -8.82 -22.88 -24.23
C THR A 153 -8.22 -23.13 -22.85
N GLY A 154 -7.42 -22.21 -22.35
CA GLY A 154 -6.84 -22.30 -21.02
C GLY A 154 -6.02 -21.06 -20.64
N ILE A 155 -5.64 -21.01 -19.40
CA ILE A 155 -4.75 -19.97 -18.84
C ILE A 155 -3.69 -20.65 -17.96
N THR A 156 -2.46 -20.18 -18.04
CA THR A 156 -1.41 -20.52 -17.07
C THR A 156 -1.11 -19.30 -16.20
N LEU A 157 -0.80 -19.53 -14.93
CA LEU A 157 -0.41 -18.51 -13.96
C LEU A 157 0.86 -18.97 -13.25
N ASN A 158 1.84 -18.07 -13.17
CA ASN A 158 3.08 -18.31 -12.44
C ASN A 158 3.43 -17.09 -11.58
N THR A 159 4.03 -17.35 -10.43
CA THR A 159 4.61 -16.32 -9.58
C THR A 159 6.13 -16.49 -9.52
N ASN A 160 6.86 -15.40 -9.23
CA ASN A 160 8.31 -15.40 -9.17
C ASN A 160 8.89 -16.18 -7.97
N ALA A 161 8.07 -16.58 -6.98
CA ALA A 161 8.44 -17.43 -5.84
C ALA A 161 7.21 -18.16 -5.30
N THR A 162 7.43 -19.14 -4.42
CA THR A 162 6.36 -19.92 -3.75
C THR A 162 6.05 -19.42 -2.34
N GLY A 163 6.80 -18.43 -1.84
CA GLY A 163 6.59 -17.79 -0.54
C GLY A 163 7.23 -16.39 -0.56
N TYR A 164 6.64 -15.48 0.17
CA TYR A 164 7.01 -14.07 0.21
C TYR A 164 7.04 -13.57 1.65
N ALA A 165 7.93 -12.62 1.94
CA ALA A 165 7.98 -11.88 3.19
C ALA A 165 7.29 -10.52 3.02
N LEU A 166 6.98 -9.88 4.14
CA LEU A 166 6.43 -8.52 4.12
C LEU A 166 7.41 -7.55 3.44
N GLY A 167 6.92 -6.85 2.43
CA GLY A 167 7.72 -5.91 1.62
C GLY A 167 8.32 -6.53 0.34
N ASP A 168 8.15 -7.83 0.11
CA ASP A 168 8.56 -8.45 -1.14
C ASP A 168 7.65 -8.04 -2.30
N VAL A 169 8.25 -7.94 -3.49
CA VAL A 169 7.50 -7.73 -4.73
C VAL A 169 7.08 -9.06 -5.33
N ILE A 170 5.77 -9.24 -5.49
CA ILE A 170 5.19 -10.40 -6.15
C ILE A 170 5.04 -10.08 -7.65
N SER A 171 5.79 -10.78 -8.50
CA SER A 171 5.59 -10.73 -9.95
C SER A 171 4.71 -11.89 -10.38
N ILE A 172 3.59 -11.57 -11.03
CA ILE A 172 2.64 -12.54 -11.57
C ILE A 172 2.76 -12.50 -13.09
N THR A 173 2.96 -13.67 -13.71
CA THR A 173 2.92 -13.84 -15.17
C THR A 173 1.83 -14.81 -15.54
N SER A 174 1.10 -14.48 -16.60
CA SER A 174 0.03 -15.34 -17.12
C SER A 174 0.17 -15.50 -18.63
N GLN A 175 -0.34 -16.61 -19.17
CA GLN A 175 -0.41 -16.84 -20.61
C GLN A 175 -1.73 -17.49 -20.96
N LEU A 176 -2.41 -16.99 -21.99
CA LEU A 176 -3.59 -17.58 -22.57
C LEU A 176 -3.19 -18.66 -23.60
N ILE A 177 -3.75 -19.85 -23.46
CA ILE A 177 -3.59 -20.93 -24.44
C ILE A 177 -4.68 -20.78 -25.49
N GLY A 178 -4.26 -20.56 -26.75
CA GLY A 178 -5.18 -20.28 -27.85
C GLY A 178 -5.75 -18.86 -27.85
N GLY A 179 -5.24 -17.99 -26.97
CA GLY A 179 -5.62 -16.58 -26.93
C GLY A 179 -4.87 -15.73 -27.96
N THR A 180 -5.36 -14.52 -28.15
CA THR A 180 -4.74 -13.48 -29.00
C THR A 180 -4.44 -12.23 -28.17
N SER A 181 -3.71 -11.29 -28.78
CA SER A 181 -3.46 -9.97 -28.24
C SER A 181 -4.74 -9.22 -27.87
N GLY A 182 -4.67 -8.43 -26.78
CA GLY A 182 -5.76 -7.55 -26.33
C GLY A 182 -6.90 -8.23 -25.59
N GLN A 183 -6.77 -9.51 -25.24
CA GLN A 183 -7.75 -10.20 -24.40
C GLN A 183 -7.55 -9.83 -22.93
N SER A 184 -8.66 -9.61 -22.21
CA SER A 184 -8.63 -9.23 -20.81
C SER A 184 -8.47 -10.44 -19.90
N ILE A 185 -7.51 -10.37 -18.98
CA ILE A 185 -7.31 -11.33 -17.89
C ILE A 185 -7.58 -10.59 -16.58
N ILE A 186 -8.37 -11.21 -15.69
CA ILE A 186 -8.59 -10.69 -14.33
C ILE A 186 -7.70 -11.47 -13.37
N ILE A 187 -6.94 -10.74 -12.56
CA ILE A 187 -6.20 -11.29 -11.43
C ILE A 187 -6.96 -10.93 -10.17
N ASP A 188 -7.35 -11.96 -9.43
CA ASP A 188 -8.02 -11.86 -8.13
C ASP A 188 -7.10 -12.48 -7.06
N VAL A 189 -6.57 -11.66 -6.16
CA VAL A 189 -5.75 -12.11 -5.03
C VAL A 189 -6.57 -11.98 -3.77
N LYS A 190 -6.69 -13.09 -3.04
CA LYS A 190 -7.45 -13.18 -1.80
C LYS A 190 -6.53 -13.48 -0.62
N ASP A 191 -6.90 -13.00 0.55
CA ASP A 191 -6.29 -13.38 1.81
C ASP A 191 -6.81 -14.74 2.31
N GLU A 192 -6.31 -15.19 3.46
CA GLU A 192 -6.73 -16.45 4.09
C GLU A 192 -8.23 -16.46 4.49
N SER A 193 -8.84 -15.30 4.66
CA SER A 193 -10.27 -15.14 4.96
C SER A 193 -11.15 -15.21 3.72
N GLY A 194 -10.53 -15.17 2.52
CA GLY A 194 -11.21 -15.14 1.23
C GLY A 194 -11.58 -13.73 0.78
N ASP A 195 -11.12 -12.69 1.48
CA ASP A 195 -11.35 -11.31 1.11
C ASP A 195 -10.38 -10.88 0.00
N ASN A 196 -10.88 -10.08 -0.94
CA ASN A 196 -10.08 -9.58 -2.05
C ASN A 196 -9.09 -8.53 -1.57
N VAL A 197 -7.80 -8.77 -1.79
CA VAL A 197 -6.72 -7.80 -1.52
C VAL A 197 -6.21 -7.13 -2.80
N VAL A 198 -6.37 -7.80 -3.96
CA VAL A 198 -6.13 -7.22 -5.29
C VAL A 198 -7.19 -7.77 -6.24
N LEU A 199 -7.80 -6.90 -7.02
CA LEU A 199 -8.64 -7.28 -8.14
C LEU A 199 -8.28 -6.38 -9.33
N GLN A 200 -7.54 -6.92 -10.28
CA GLN A 200 -6.98 -6.16 -11.39
C GLN A 200 -7.23 -6.84 -12.72
N SER A 201 -7.47 -6.05 -13.76
CA SER A 201 -7.53 -6.52 -15.14
C SER A 201 -6.29 -6.10 -15.90
N LEU A 202 -5.77 -7.03 -16.68
CA LEU A 202 -4.66 -6.85 -17.60
C LEU A 202 -5.10 -7.29 -19.00
N ASN A 203 -4.52 -6.69 -20.02
CA ASN A 203 -4.72 -7.15 -21.39
C ASN A 203 -3.48 -7.90 -21.86
N THR A 204 -3.72 -9.01 -22.57
CA THR A 204 -2.63 -9.78 -23.18
C THR A 204 -1.88 -8.96 -24.24
N ASP A 205 -0.58 -9.16 -24.32
CA ASP A 205 0.26 -8.67 -25.40
C ASP A 205 0.11 -9.52 -26.69
N ASP A 206 0.95 -9.25 -27.67
CA ASP A 206 0.93 -9.96 -28.97
C ASP A 206 1.31 -11.45 -28.87
N SER A 207 1.86 -11.90 -27.73
CA SER A 207 2.16 -13.32 -27.45
C SER A 207 1.06 -14.03 -26.65
N GLY A 208 0.02 -13.32 -26.23
CA GLY A 208 -1.04 -13.82 -25.37
C GLY A 208 -0.63 -13.84 -23.88
N SER A 209 0.39 -13.11 -23.50
CA SER A 209 0.94 -13.03 -22.12
C SER A 209 0.48 -11.77 -21.41
#